data_4895671f4fab4d95e37b27253b71992d
#
_entry.id   4895671f4fab4d95e37b27253b71992d
#
_cell.length_a   1.000
_cell.length_b   1.000
_cell.length_c   1.000
_cell.angle_alpha   90.00
_cell.angle_beta   90.00
_cell.angle_gamma   90.00
#
_symmetry.space_group_name_H-M   'P 1'
#
loop_
_entity.id
_entity.type
_entity.pdbx_description
1 polymer ?
#
loop_
_entity_poly.entity_id
_entity_poly.type
_entity_poly.pdbx_seq_one_letter_code
_entity_poly.pdbx_strand_id
1 'polypeptide(L)'
;MKKLFAIIFVSLLLTGSAFAGNTYNQYGSRTGSYRTNGSTTTTYDRYGSRTGSYKTNGNTTTKYDQYGSRQGTIKKTTSGYTTYDKYGSRTGSYKTNSNGTTTSYDKYGRKTGSLKTDSTGRTTQYDRYGRKVGSFK
;
A
#
# COMPACT_ATOMS: atom_id res chain seq x y z
N MET A 1 11.39 -5.38 2.23
CA MET A 1 10.92 -4.07 2.72
C MET A 1 10.14 -3.27 1.67
N LYS A 2 10.53 -3.25 0.39
CA LYS A 2 9.82 -2.49 -0.66
C LYS A 2 8.35 -2.91 -0.90
N LYS A 3 7.97 -4.15 -0.58
CA LYS A 3 6.59 -4.68 -0.77
C LYS A 3 5.58 -4.20 0.28
N LEU A 4 6.01 -3.89 1.50
CA LEU A 4 5.13 -3.44 2.58
C LEU A 4 4.52 -2.06 2.30
N PHE A 5 5.31 -1.14 1.75
CA PHE A 5 4.85 0.23 1.44
C PHE A 5 3.81 0.30 0.31
N ALA A 6 3.95 -0.52 -0.72
CA ALA A 6 2.96 -0.57 -1.81
C ALA A 6 1.59 -1.05 -1.32
N ILE A 7 1.58 -1.91 -0.33
CA ILE A 7 0.37 -2.55 0.24
C ILE A 7 -0.36 -1.60 1.20
N ILE A 8 0.36 -0.84 2.04
CA ILE A 8 -0.20 0.20 2.91
C ILE A 8 -1.00 1.20 2.09
N PHE A 9 -0.50 1.55 0.91
CA PHE A 9 -1.12 2.55 0.07
C PHE A 9 -2.43 2.09 -0.57
N VAL A 10 -2.56 0.82 -0.95
CA VAL A 10 -3.80 0.27 -1.50
C VAL A 10 -4.93 0.32 -0.49
N SER A 11 -4.66 0.08 0.80
CA SER A 11 -5.69 0.19 1.85
C SER A 11 -6.05 1.65 2.16
N LEU A 12 -5.11 2.59 2.04
CA LEU A 12 -5.35 4.02 2.23
C LEU A 12 -6.27 4.60 1.13
N LEU A 13 -6.14 4.11 -0.10
CA LEU A 13 -7.02 4.50 -1.22
C LEU A 13 -8.47 4.04 -1.02
N LEU A 14 -8.69 3.03 -0.17
CA LEU A 14 -10.02 2.51 0.14
C LEU A 14 -10.80 3.37 1.14
N THR A 15 -10.14 4.24 1.92
CA THR A 15 -10.77 4.96 3.05
C THR A 15 -11.04 6.45 2.81
N GLY A 16 -10.50 7.08 1.76
CA GLY A 16 -10.88 8.42 1.29
C GLY A 16 -10.73 9.60 2.25
N SER A 17 -10.03 9.46 3.39
CA SER A 17 -9.93 10.50 4.42
C SER A 17 -8.49 10.98 4.62
N ALA A 18 -8.33 12.25 5.07
CA ALA A 18 -7.05 12.77 5.55
C ALA A 18 -6.55 11.93 6.72
N PHE A 19 -5.41 11.28 6.58
CA PHE A 19 -4.98 10.24 7.51
C PHE A 19 -3.49 10.35 7.83
N ALA A 20 -3.16 10.21 9.11
CA ALA A 20 -1.80 9.97 9.57
C ALA A 20 -1.77 8.67 10.37
N GLY A 21 -0.74 7.86 10.21
CA GLY A 21 -0.66 6.58 10.92
C GLY A 21 0.75 6.02 10.96
N ASN A 22 0.91 4.92 11.69
CA ASN A 22 2.15 4.22 11.87
C ASN A 22 2.14 2.85 11.20
N THR A 23 3.31 2.38 10.80
CA THR A 23 3.53 1.04 10.25
C THR A 23 4.35 0.21 11.23
N TYR A 24 4.06 -1.09 11.31
CA TYR A 24 4.68 -2.02 12.25
C TYR A 24 5.11 -3.30 11.53
N ASN A 25 6.18 -3.94 12.03
CA ASN A 25 6.61 -5.25 11.56
C ASN A 25 5.77 -6.37 12.21
N GLN A 26 6.09 -7.62 11.88
CA GLN A 26 5.41 -8.81 12.43
C GLN A 26 5.52 -8.95 13.95
N TYR A 27 6.54 -8.33 14.57
CA TYR A 27 6.80 -8.34 16.00
C TYR A 27 6.17 -7.15 16.75
N GLY A 28 5.46 -6.25 16.03
CA GLY A 28 4.83 -5.06 16.59
C GLY A 28 5.77 -3.85 16.73
N SER A 29 7.02 -3.92 16.27
CA SER A 29 7.92 -2.78 16.28
C SER A 29 7.58 -1.79 15.19
N ARG A 30 7.56 -0.49 15.52
CA ARG A 30 7.29 0.57 14.54
C ARG A 30 8.39 0.60 13.47
N THR A 31 7.99 0.56 12.21
CA THR A 31 8.88 0.62 11.04
C THR A 31 8.83 1.96 10.32
N GLY A 32 7.79 2.76 10.56
CA GLY A 32 7.64 4.06 9.92
C GLY A 32 6.30 4.70 10.20
N SER A 33 5.99 5.73 9.42
CA SER A 33 4.72 6.45 9.46
C SER A 33 4.33 6.98 8.08
N TYR A 34 3.11 7.45 7.96
CA TYR A 34 2.61 8.14 6.78
C TYR A 34 1.69 9.29 7.17
N ARG A 35 1.62 10.30 6.30
CA ARG A 35 0.74 11.46 6.47
C ARG A 35 0.12 11.84 5.13
N THR A 36 -1.19 11.98 5.11
CA THR A 36 -1.95 12.44 3.94
C THR A 36 -2.32 13.92 4.09
N ASN A 37 -2.05 14.68 3.04
CA ASN A 37 -2.49 16.07 2.90
C ASN A 37 -3.12 16.22 1.51
N GLY A 38 -4.43 16.42 1.45
CA GLY A 38 -5.18 16.42 0.21
C GLY A 38 -5.00 15.12 -0.57
N SER A 39 -4.56 15.21 -1.81
CA SER A 39 -4.33 14.07 -2.70
C SER A 39 -2.94 13.43 -2.58
N THR A 40 -2.12 13.90 -1.64
CA THR A 40 -0.73 13.43 -1.48
C THR A 40 -0.54 12.74 -0.14
N THR A 41 -0.03 11.52 -0.16
CA THR A 41 0.42 10.78 1.03
C THR A 41 1.93 10.71 1.03
N THR A 42 2.57 11.21 2.08
CA THR A 42 4.01 11.13 2.29
C THR A 42 4.33 10.03 3.29
N THR A 43 5.37 9.25 3.01
CA THR A 43 5.83 8.15 3.87
C THR A 43 7.17 8.47 4.50
N TYR A 44 7.34 8.02 5.72
CA TYR A 44 8.53 8.24 6.55
C TYR A 44 9.01 6.92 7.14
N ASP A 45 10.31 6.83 7.39
CA ASP A 45 10.90 5.72 8.13
C ASP A 45 10.64 5.85 9.65
N ARG A 46 11.17 4.91 10.43
CA ARG A 46 11.04 4.92 11.90
C ARG A 46 11.74 6.12 12.57
N TYR A 47 12.68 6.74 11.88
CA TYR A 47 13.44 7.91 12.36
C TYR A 47 12.82 9.24 11.93
N GLY A 48 11.73 9.21 11.12
CA GLY A 48 11.05 10.39 10.62
C GLY A 48 11.61 10.92 9.30
N SER A 49 12.57 10.25 8.68
CA SER A 49 13.10 10.64 7.37
C SER A 49 12.12 10.26 6.27
N ARG A 50 11.89 11.18 5.32
CA ARG A 50 11.00 10.92 4.18
C ARG A 50 11.55 9.78 3.32
N THR A 51 10.72 8.81 3.02
CA THR A 51 11.05 7.67 2.15
C THR A 51 10.42 7.77 0.77
N GLY A 52 9.36 8.56 0.62
CA GLY A 52 8.68 8.77 -0.65
C GLY A 52 7.34 9.43 -0.50
N SER A 53 6.60 9.47 -1.61
CA SER A 53 5.22 9.97 -1.61
C SER A 53 4.37 9.31 -2.70
N TYR A 54 3.07 9.48 -2.55
CA TYR A 54 2.04 9.01 -3.47
C TYR A 54 1.10 10.18 -3.76
N LYS A 55 0.87 10.47 -5.04
CA LYS A 55 -0.06 11.52 -5.47
C LYS A 55 -1.18 10.91 -6.30
N THR A 56 -2.41 11.13 -5.85
CA THR A 56 -3.62 10.62 -6.51
C THR A 56 -4.23 11.68 -7.41
N ASN A 57 -4.55 11.30 -8.63
CA ASN A 57 -5.32 12.10 -9.58
C ASN A 57 -6.37 11.18 -10.23
N GLY A 58 -7.64 11.38 -9.88
CA GLY A 58 -8.72 10.49 -10.30
C GLY A 58 -8.47 9.03 -9.88
N ASN A 59 -8.47 8.13 -10.84
CA ASN A 59 -8.25 6.70 -10.63
C ASN A 59 -6.77 6.28 -10.68
N THR A 60 -5.86 7.22 -10.81
CA THR A 60 -4.42 6.95 -10.92
C THR A 60 -3.67 7.56 -9.76
N THR A 61 -2.84 6.76 -9.09
CA THR A 61 -1.91 7.20 -8.07
C THR A 61 -0.49 6.98 -8.55
N THR A 62 0.31 8.04 -8.55
CA THR A 62 1.73 7.99 -8.91
C THR A 62 2.59 7.90 -7.65
N LYS A 63 3.52 6.96 -7.66
CA LYS A 63 4.51 6.77 -6.60
C LYS A 63 5.80 7.49 -6.95
N TYR A 64 6.35 8.21 -5.97
CA TYR A 64 7.64 8.90 -6.03
C TYR A 64 8.57 8.41 -4.92
N ASP A 65 9.88 8.43 -5.16
CA ASP A 65 10.89 8.18 -4.13
C ASP A 65 11.11 9.43 -3.24
N GLN A 66 12.07 9.33 -2.33
CA GLN A 66 12.43 10.43 -1.41
C GLN A 66 12.94 11.68 -2.14
N TYR A 67 13.47 11.53 -3.36
CA TYR A 67 13.99 12.63 -4.18
C TYR A 67 12.95 13.21 -5.15
N GLY A 68 11.73 12.65 -5.19
CA GLY A 68 10.67 13.06 -6.09
C GLY A 68 10.70 12.40 -7.47
N SER A 69 11.55 11.40 -7.69
CA SER A 69 11.60 10.65 -8.95
C SER A 69 10.46 9.63 -9.01
N ARG A 70 9.76 9.57 -10.16
CA ARG A 70 8.66 8.64 -10.37
C ARG A 70 9.16 7.18 -10.32
N GLN A 71 8.48 6.37 -9.51
CA GLN A 71 8.77 4.95 -9.32
C GLN A 71 7.74 4.03 -9.97
N GLY A 72 6.55 4.53 -10.26
CA GLY A 72 5.48 3.75 -10.86
C GLY A 72 4.11 4.35 -10.64
N THR A 73 3.09 3.61 -11.04
CA THR A 73 1.69 4.01 -10.86
C THR A 73 0.82 2.88 -10.37
N ILE A 74 -0.29 3.26 -9.74
CA ILE A 74 -1.36 2.38 -9.30
C ILE A 74 -2.65 2.90 -9.94
N LYS A 75 -3.35 2.06 -10.69
CA LYS A 75 -4.64 2.39 -11.29
C LYS A 75 -5.77 1.65 -10.61
N LYS A 76 -6.79 2.39 -10.18
CA LYS A 76 -8.03 1.83 -9.64
C LYS A 76 -8.82 1.14 -10.77
N THR A 77 -9.35 -0.05 -10.49
CA THR A 77 -10.22 -0.81 -11.37
C THR A 77 -11.53 -1.13 -10.65
N THR A 78 -12.50 -1.72 -11.32
CA THR A 78 -13.80 -2.10 -10.73
C THR A 78 -13.65 -3.07 -9.54
N SER A 79 -12.68 -3.98 -9.59
CA SER A 79 -12.48 -5.03 -8.56
C SER A 79 -11.25 -4.82 -7.67
N GLY A 80 -10.54 -3.69 -7.83
CA GLY A 80 -9.32 -3.44 -7.06
C GLY A 80 -8.35 -2.48 -7.73
N TYR A 81 -7.09 -2.87 -7.81
CA TYR A 81 -6.02 -2.02 -8.33
C TYR A 81 -5.03 -2.81 -9.18
N THR A 82 -4.46 -2.16 -10.19
CA THR A 82 -3.33 -2.68 -10.98
C THR A 82 -2.12 -1.78 -10.79
N THR A 83 -0.95 -2.37 -10.59
CA THR A 83 0.31 -1.66 -10.36
C THR A 83 1.22 -1.76 -11.58
N TYR A 84 1.93 -0.66 -11.85
CA TYR A 84 2.86 -0.50 -12.96
C TYR A 84 4.18 0.08 -12.46
N ASP A 85 5.28 -0.29 -13.07
CA ASP A 85 6.59 0.30 -12.81
C ASP A 85 6.73 1.70 -13.44
N LYS A 86 7.92 2.30 -13.31
CA LYS A 86 8.22 3.62 -13.87
C LYS A 86 8.20 3.65 -15.41
N TYR A 87 8.33 2.51 -16.06
CA TYR A 87 8.29 2.36 -17.52
C TYR A 87 6.89 2.02 -18.05
N GLY A 88 5.91 1.81 -17.16
CA GLY A 88 4.54 1.49 -17.54
C GLY A 88 4.26 -0.01 -17.67
N SER A 89 5.23 -0.88 -17.36
CA SER A 89 5.02 -2.33 -17.37
C SER A 89 4.25 -2.77 -16.13
N ARG A 90 3.26 -3.66 -16.32
CA ARG A 90 2.47 -4.20 -15.21
C ARG A 90 3.36 -5.00 -14.25
N THR A 91 3.27 -4.71 -12.97
CA THR A 91 4.02 -5.40 -11.91
C THR A 91 3.14 -6.30 -11.05
N GLY A 92 1.82 -6.05 -11.01
CA GLY A 92 0.90 -6.86 -10.24
C GLY A 92 -0.49 -6.27 -10.16
N SER A 93 -1.31 -6.85 -9.29
CA SER A 93 -2.66 -6.36 -9.02
C SER A 93 -3.13 -6.72 -7.61
N TYR A 94 -4.16 -6.03 -7.16
CA TYR A 94 -4.84 -6.24 -5.89
C TYR A 94 -6.34 -6.37 -6.16
N LYS A 95 -7.00 -7.36 -5.55
CA LYS A 95 -8.44 -7.56 -5.63
C LYS A 95 -9.03 -7.60 -4.23
N THR A 96 -10.05 -6.80 -3.98
CA THR A 96 -10.81 -6.81 -2.72
C THR A 96 -12.09 -7.61 -2.93
N ASN A 97 -12.36 -8.56 -2.04
CA ASN A 97 -13.59 -9.33 -2.04
C ASN A 97 -14.62 -8.70 -1.08
N SER A 98 -15.84 -9.25 -1.07
CA SER A 98 -16.97 -8.73 -0.27
C SER A 98 -16.74 -8.78 1.24
N ASN A 99 -15.86 -9.66 1.75
CA ASN A 99 -15.53 -9.73 3.18
C ASN A 99 -14.39 -8.78 3.62
N GLY A 100 -13.98 -7.84 2.74
CA GLY A 100 -12.95 -6.84 3.06
C GLY A 100 -11.51 -7.35 2.98
N THR A 101 -11.29 -8.58 2.52
CA THR A 101 -9.94 -9.10 2.29
C THR A 101 -9.42 -8.67 0.93
N THR A 102 -8.26 -8.03 0.90
CA THR A 102 -7.56 -7.67 -0.35
C THR A 102 -6.45 -8.66 -0.61
N THR A 103 -6.51 -9.35 -1.74
CA THR A 103 -5.49 -10.32 -2.18
C THR A 103 -4.57 -9.67 -3.20
N SER A 104 -3.27 -9.85 -3.04
CA SER A 104 -2.23 -9.36 -3.95
C SER A 104 -1.76 -10.47 -4.91
N TYR A 105 -1.51 -10.06 -6.15
CA TYR A 105 -1.05 -10.94 -7.24
C TYR A 105 0.17 -10.33 -7.94
N ASP A 106 1.07 -11.16 -8.42
CA ASP A 106 2.20 -10.73 -9.26
C ASP A 106 1.74 -10.42 -10.70
N LYS A 107 2.69 -10.04 -11.55
CA LYS A 107 2.41 -9.75 -12.97
C LYS A 107 1.87 -10.94 -13.75
N TYR A 108 2.12 -12.16 -13.29
CA TYR A 108 1.63 -13.41 -13.90
C TYR A 108 0.30 -13.89 -13.31
N GLY A 109 -0.29 -13.16 -12.36
CA GLY A 109 -1.56 -13.52 -11.72
C GLY A 109 -1.43 -14.52 -10.56
N ARG A 110 -0.22 -14.83 -10.08
CA ARG A 110 -0.02 -15.72 -8.93
C ARG A 110 -0.19 -14.93 -7.63
N LYS A 111 -0.90 -15.52 -6.67
CA LYS A 111 -1.09 -14.93 -5.34
C LYS A 111 0.26 -14.70 -4.65
N THR A 112 0.48 -13.50 -4.14
CA THR A 112 1.69 -13.11 -3.39
C THR A 112 1.41 -12.82 -1.92
N GLY A 113 0.15 -12.59 -1.54
CA GLY A 113 -0.23 -12.32 -0.16
C GLY A 113 -1.65 -11.82 -0.03
N SER A 114 -1.99 -11.35 1.16
CA SER A 114 -3.29 -10.73 1.42
C SER A 114 -3.22 -9.70 2.54
N LEU A 115 -4.24 -8.85 2.59
CA LEU A 115 -4.50 -7.85 3.62
C LEU A 115 -5.87 -8.10 4.23
N LYS A 116 -5.98 -7.98 5.53
CA LYS A 116 -7.26 -8.05 6.24
C LYS A 116 -7.33 -6.91 7.23
N THR A 117 -8.40 -6.11 7.16
CA THR A 117 -8.69 -5.03 8.11
C THR A 117 -9.70 -5.54 9.14
N ASP A 118 -9.40 -5.35 10.42
CA ASP A 118 -10.29 -5.69 11.52
C ASP A 118 -11.23 -4.53 11.86
N SER A 119 -12.15 -4.76 12.80
CA SER A 119 -13.13 -3.77 13.26
C SER A 119 -12.53 -2.55 13.96
N THR A 120 -11.27 -2.62 14.41
CA THR A 120 -10.54 -1.50 15.01
C THR A 120 -9.83 -0.63 13.99
N GLY A 121 -9.93 -0.96 12.69
CA GLY A 121 -9.25 -0.28 11.59
C GLY A 121 -7.77 -0.67 11.41
N ARG A 122 -7.30 -1.70 12.13
CA ARG A 122 -5.96 -2.24 11.94
C ARG A 122 -5.95 -3.17 10.72
N THR A 123 -5.03 -2.94 9.80
CA THR A 123 -4.82 -3.83 8.65
C THR A 123 -3.60 -4.71 8.91
N THR A 124 -3.80 -6.02 8.83
CA THR A 124 -2.74 -7.02 8.95
C THR A 124 -2.40 -7.58 7.58
N GLN A 125 -1.11 -7.69 7.30
CA GLN A 125 -0.58 -8.25 6.08
C GLN A 125 -0.14 -9.70 6.30
N TYR A 126 -0.46 -10.54 5.33
CA TYR A 126 -0.07 -11.95 5.27
C TYR A 126 0.70 -12.25 3.98
N ASP A 127 1.66 -13.16 4.04
CA ASP A 127 2.33 -13.69 2.85
C ASP A 127 1.42 -14.66 2.08
N ARG A 128 1.92 -15.23 0.97
CA ARG A 128 1.16 -16.18 0.16
C ARG A 128 0.77 -17.46 0.90
N TYR A 129 1.48 -17.79 1.98
CA TYR A 129 1.23 -18.96 2.82
C TYR A 129 0.33 -18.67 4.03
N GLY A 130 -0.13 -17.41 4.18
CA GLY A 130 -0.99 -16.99 5.29
C GLY A 130 -0.25 -16.62 6.58
N ARG A 131 1.08 -16.49 6.56
CA ARG A 131 1.86 -16.06 7.73
C ARG A 131 1.84 -14.54 7.83
N LYS A 132 1.68 -14.01 9.05
CA LYS A 132 1.72 -12.57 9.31
C LYS A 132 3.08 -11.98 8.95
N VAL A 133 3.09 -10.88 8.19
CA VAL A 133 4.31 -10.17 7.77
C VAL A 133 4.42 -8.82 8.43
N GLY A 134 3.29 -8.18 8.74
CA GLY A 134 3.26 -6.87 9.35
C GLY A 134 1.84 -6.36 9.56
N SER A 135 1.73 -5.16 10.09
CA SER A 135 0.45 -4.47 10.25
C SER A 135 0.63 -2.96 10.26
N PHE A 136 -0.49 -2.23 10.09
CA PHE A 136 -0.55 -0.78 10.20
C PHE A 136 -1.95 -0.35 10.68
N LYS A 137 -2.00 0.84 11.25
CA LYS A 137 -3.21 1.48 11.73
C LYS A 137 -3.06 2.99 11.58
#